data_e31638fd63dd711e00412ccfccae4925
#
_entry.id   e31638fd63dd711e00412ccfccae4925
#
_cell.length_a   1.000
_cell.length_b   1.000
_cell.length_c   1.000
_cell.angle_alpha   90.00
_cell.angle_beta   90.00
_cell.angle_gamma   90.00
#
_symmetry.space_group_name_H-M   'P 1'
#
loop_
_entity.id
_entity.type
_entity.pdbx_description
1 polymer ?
#
loop_
_entity_poly.entity_id
_entity_poly.type
_entity_poly.pdbx_seq_one_letter_code
_entity_poly.pdbx_strand_id
1 'polypeptide(L)'
;MKAHLLACLALLGTLLIGCVGLGNDDTSLRRAFEAAKPGDTLVIPPGDYALDGKVPIPLKSDLTVIAEGATFRLPEHMGDKARAVVFQGEDIRNLTWRGGRFVGRVFDQSRSDNTWEPNVNTRGILITTSPGGHTENLRFEKIQSDGLAGAAITVLGAEKKGSKKEILTYAKDVRVTDCRLERTGKYMWDYGFLWQITVWPEEYGAAEHAHAAKYFRHDLVRDGVKMTAGDDRVYFDNQKPLPLSKVREGPEADRGYDSLCFFGDTLPSNLVRGRQYFVVESTPTYVRIADKPLGKPIRFQTSAGPKTKLITQLFYAHLALYSPNGAGPGKGALDLVGCEDVDVRGNTLSALGDTMHIQKSRRIVFDRNQITGSRMGAFFLAEFCQGALITNNVVDGTNGSRVVSIEQSSQDVVVRGNTFRNGGRGSWINQPRNLLMEDNVFEHNTTKCERDPKRGRRSFVTGEYEEYAEVYFTTYEVDGTYGNVLLRNNRFISGPNAKHAMTFMPGGTNIVIQGNR
;
A
#
# COMPACT_ATOMS: atom_id res chain seq x y z
N MET A 1 34.23 -45.09 5.30
CA MET A 1 33.58 -43.82 5.57
C MET A 1 32.23 -43.66 4.86
N LYS A 2 31.41 -44.70 4.70
CA LYS A 2 30.05 -44.65 4.09
C LYS A 2 28.94 -45.30 4.94
N ALA A 3 29.24 -45.69 6.19
CA ALA A 3 28.31 -46.43 7.03
C ALA A 3 27.73 -45.65 8.23
N HIS A 4 28.12 -44.37 8.46
CA HIS A 4 27.63 -43.59 9.60
C HIS A 4 26.61 -42.50 9.25
N LEU A 5 26.22 -42.34 7.98
CA LEU A 5 25.22 -41.35 7.56
C LEU A 5 23.78 -41.87 7.57
N LEU A 6 23.58 -43.17 7.72
CA LEU A 6 22.23 -43.79 7.73
C LEU A 6 21.62 -43.97 9.13
N ALA A 7 22.35 -43.78 10.19
CA ALA A 7 21.88 -44.07 11.55
C ALA A 7 21.19 -42.89 12.28
N CYS A 8 21.25 -41.64 11.76
CA CYS A 8 20.58 -40.49 12.37
C CYS A 8 19.20 -40.15 11.81
N LEU A 9 18.71 -40.89 10.82
CA LEU A 9 17.42 -40.62 10.14
C LEU A 9 16.27 -41.48 10.67
N ALA A 10 16.51 -42.35 11.67
CA ALA A 10 15.52 -43.34 12.12
C ALA A 10 14.73 -42.96 13.39
N LEU A 11 14.81 -41.71 13.90
CA LEU A 11 14.17 -41.34 15.17
C LEU A 11 13.14 -40.19 15.09
N LEU A 12 12.81 -39.72 13.89
CA LEU A 12 11.67 -38.80 13.70
C LEU A 12 10.65 -39.54 12.82
N GLY A 13 9.61 -40.11 13.48
CA GLY A 13 8.51 -40.83 12.84
C GLY A 13 7.55 -39.93 12.01
N THR A 14 8.07 -38.94 11.32
CA THR A 14 7.38 -38.16 10.27
C THR A 14 7.80 -38.75 8.93
N LEU A 15 6.84 -39.23 8.15
CA LEU A 15 7.08 -39.72 6.80
C LEU A 15 7.62 -38.53 5.95
N LEU A 16 8.94 -38.50 5.74
CA LEU A 16 9.54 -37.63 4.75
C LEU A 16 9.12 -38.14 3.37
N ILE A 17 8.08 -37.56 2.78
CA ILE A 17 7.80 -37.75 1.36
C ILE A 17 8.84 -36.92 0.62
N GLY A 18 10.04 -37.48 0.47
CA GLY A 18 11.00 -36.94 -0.48
C GLY A 18 10.43 -37.11 -1.87
N CYS A 19 10.10 -36.00 -2.54
CA CYS A 19 9.72 -36.02 -3.96
C CYS A 19 10.94 -36.38 -4.82
N VAL A 20 11.43 -37.60 -4.73
CA VAL A 20 12.46 -38.14 -5.63
C VAL A 20 11.81 -38.27 -7.01
N GLY A 21 12.21 -37.35 -7.95
CA GLY A 21 11.65 -37.33 -9.29
C GLY A 21 10.62 -36.23 -9.57
N LEU A 22 10.52 -35.21 -8.72
CA LEU A 22 9.71 -34.02 -9.02
C LEU A 22 10.27 -33.34 -10.26
N GLY A 23 9.48 -33.22 -11.33
CA GLY A 23 9.82 -32.38 -12.48
C GLY A 23 9.84 -30.91 -12.09
N ASN A 24 10.65 -30.10 -12.78
CA ASN A 24 10.82 -28.68 -12.49
C ASN A 24 9.71 -27.83 -13.16
N ASP A 25 8.46 -28.23 -13.04
CA ASP A 25 7.32 -27.56 -13.67
C ASP A 25 6.10 -27.46 -12.73
N ASP A 26 5.12 -26.65 -13.13
CA ASP A 26 3.86 -26.41 -12.42
C ASP A 26 3.08 -27.73 -12.16
N THR A 27 3.00 -28.59 -13.17
CA THR A 27 2.24 -29.84 -13.09
C THR A 27 2.78 -30.78 -12.03
N SER A 28 4.10 -30.91 -11.97
CA SER A 28 4.78 -31.78 -10.99
C SER A 28 4.60 -31.25 -9.57
N LEU A 29 4.76 -29.94 -9.36
CA LEU A 29 4.50 -29.29 -8.08
C LEU A 29 3.05 -29.48 -7.65
N ARG A 30 2.10 -29.24 -8.54
CA ARG A 30 0.67 -29.40 -8.28
C ARG A 30 0.34 -30.81 -7.81
N ARG A 31 0.81 -31.82 -8.53
CA ARG A 31 0.60 -33.22 -8.14
C ARG A 31 1.16 -33.53 -6.75
N ALA A 32 2.32 -32.99 -6.41
CA ALA A 32 2.93 -33.18 -5.09
C ALA A 32 2.05 -32.59 -3.97
N PHE A 33 1.56 -31.35 -4.15
CA PHE A 33 0.67 -30.71 -3.18
C PHE A 33 -0.71 -31.40 -3.10
N GLU A 34 -1.25 -31.85 -4.23
CA GLU A 34 -2.51 -32.60 -4.27
C GLU A 34 -2.40 -33.99 -3.59
N ALA A 35 -1.26 -34.64 -3.72
CA ALA A 35 -1.00 -35.94 -3.09
C ALA A 35 -0.69 -35.84 -1.60
N ALA A 36 -0.21 -34.70 -1.11
CA ALA A 36 0.16 -34.50 0.29
C ALA A 36 -1.04 -34.71 1.23
N LYS A 37 -0.78 -35.33 2.35
CA LYS A 37 -1.76 -35.66 3.42
C LYS A 37 -1.51 -34.78 4.65
N PRO A 38 -2.52 -34.59 5.51
CA PRO A 38 -2.32 -33.91 6.79
C PRO A 38 -1.18 -34.58 7.60
N GLY A 39 -0.27 -33.75 8.12
CA GLY A 39 0.90 -34.16 8.87
C GLY A 39 2.16 -34.42 8.02
N ASP A 40 2.06 -34.36 6.70
CA ASP A 40 3.20 -34.60 5.83
C ASP A 40 4.21 -33.43 5.85
N THR A 41 5.47 -33.78 5.61
CA THR A 41 6.53 -32.84 5.28
C THR A 41 6.85 -32.97 3.80
N LEU A 42 6.46 -31.97 3.03
CA LEU A 42 6.73 -31.88 1.59
C LEU A 42 8.06 -31.18 1.37
N VAL A 43 9.07 -31.90 0.92
CA VAL A 43 10.37 -31.36 0.57
C VAL A 43 10.41 -31.08 -0.94
N ILE A 44 10.53 -29.81 -1.32
CA ILE A 44 10.69 -29.38 -2.70
C ILE A 44 12.19 -29.31 -2.98
N PRO A 45 12.74 -30.14 -3.88
CA PRO A 45 14.17 -30.13 -4.18
C PRO A 45 14.68 -28.75 -4.69
N PRO A 46 15.94 -28.42 -4.42
CA PRO A 46 16.57 -27.27 -5.07
C PRO A 46 16.46 -27.32 -6.59
N GLY A 47 16.12 -26.19 -7.21
CA GLY A 47 15.99 -26.11 -8.67
C GLY A 47 15.10 -24.94 -9.10
N ASP A 48 15.07 -24.67 -10.40
CA ASP A 48 14.20 -23.67 -11.02
C ASP A 48 12.91 -24.33 -11.52
N TYR A 49 11.79 -23.92 -10.95
CA TYR A 49 10.45 -24.38 -11.28
C TYR A 49 9.75 -23.32 -12.15
N ALA A 50 9.58 -23.61 -13.42
CA ALA A 50 8.85 -22.76 -14.36
C ALA A 50 7.35 -22.95 -14.14
N LEU A 51 6.67 -21.88 -13.74
CA LEU A 51 5.24 -21.89 -13.44
C LEU A 51 4.45 -21.20 -14.54
N ASP A 52 3.29 -21.73 -14.89
CA ASP A 52 2.39 -21.07 -15.83
C ASP A 52 1.55 -19.96 -15.17
N GLY A 53 1.40 -20.02 -13.85
CA GLY A 53 0.71 -19.03 -13.03
C GLY A 53 -0.79 -18.86 -13.30
N LYS A 54 -1.39 -19.69 -14.16
CA LYS A 54 -2.80 -19.56 -14.56
C LYS A 54 -3.75 -20.07 -13.48
N VAL A 55 -3.37 -21.16 -12.85
CA VAL A 55 -4.15 -21.78 -11.78
C VAL A 55 -3.26 -21.93 -10.55
N PRO A 56 -3.64 -21.40 -9.38
CA PRO A 56 -2.83 -21.54 -8.16
C PRO A 56 -2.62 -23.00 -7.78
N ILE A 57 -1.44 -23.32 -7.26
CA ILE A 57 -1.15 -24.60 -6.64
C ILE A 57 -1.85 -24.64 -5.28
N PRO A 58 -2.69 -25.65 -4.99
CA PRO A 58 -3.49 -25.67 -3.78
C PRO A 58 -2.65 -25.94 -2.54
N LEU A 59 -2.84 -25.14 -1.49
CA LEU A 59 -2.31 -25.37 -0.16
C LEU A 59 -3.31 -26.20 0.67
N LYS A 60 -2.77 -26.97 1.62
CA LYS A 60 -3.56 -27.79 2.54
C LYS A 60 -3.18 -27.49 3.99
N SER A 61 -4.09 -27.79 4.89
CA SER A 61 -3.85 -27.75 6.33
C SER A 61 -2.91 -28.86 6.78
N ASP A 62 -2.30 -28.67 7.95
CA ASP A 62 -1.44 -29.64 8.62
C ASP A 62 -0.23 -30.07 7.74
N LEU A 63 0.38 -29.10 7.05
CA LEU A 63 1.47 -29.36 6.10
C LEU A 63 2.73 -28.58 6.50
N THR A 64 3.87 -29.26 6.43
CA THR A 64 5.19 -28.63 6.47
C THR A 64 5.79 -28.64 5.08
N VAL A 65 6.11 -27.45 4.52
CA VAL A 65 6.78 -27.30 3.23
C VAL A 65 8.21 -26.83 3.43
N ILE A 66 9.18 -27.59 2.94
CA ILE A 66 10.58 -27.25 2.93
C ILE A 66 11.00 -27.02 1.48
N ALA A 67 11.25 -25.77 1.10
CA ALA A 67 11.57 -25.36 -0.26
C ALA A 67 12.94 -24.68 -0.36
N GLU A 68 13.88 -25.02 0.51
CA GLU A 68 15.21 -24.44 0.52
C GLU A 68 15.95 -24.72 -0.78
N GLY A 69 16.39 -23.65 -1.47
CA GLY A 69 17.04 -23.75 -2.79
C GLY A 69 16.10 -23.89 -3.99
N ALA A 70 14.80 -24.00 -3.77
CA ALA A 70 13.81 -23.96 -4.84
C ALA A 70 13.53 -22.54 -5.30
N THR A 71 13.45 -22.31 -6.62
CA THR A 71 13.08 -21.04 -7.23
C THR A 71 11.78 -21.22 -8.01
N PHE A 72 10.73 -20.50 -7.63
CA PHE A 72 9.44 -20.48 -8.31
C PHE A 72 9.40 -19.29 -9.27
N ARG A 73 9.53 -19.56 -10.56
CA ARG A 73 9.66 -18.54 -11.61
C ARG A 73 8.36 -18.39 -12.37
N LEU A 74 7.80 -17.19 -12.30
CA LEU A 74 6.62 -16.83 -13.06
C LEU A 74 6.96 -16.49 -14.51
N PRO A 75 6.04 -16.74 -15.46
CA PRO A 75 6.26 -16.43 -16.86
C PRO A 75 6.39 -14.93 -17.10
N GLU A 76 6.97 -14.59 -18.23
CA GLU A 76 7.17 -13.21 -18.65
C GLU A 76 5.85 -12.47 -18.89
N HIS A 77 4.88 -13.15 -19.51
CA HIS A 77 3.54 -12.62 -19.77
C HIS A 77 2.49 -13.52 -19.16
N MET A 78 1.61 -12.90 -18.39
CA MET A 78 0.49 -13.60 -17.75
C MET A 78 -0.79 -13.58 -18.60
N GLY A 79 -0.79 -12.91 -19.76
CA GLY A 79 -1.99 -12.67 -20.56
C GLY A 79 -2.93 -11.62 -19.95
N ASP A 80 -3.87 -11.13 -20.75
CA ASP A 80 -4.69 -9.94 -20.43
C ASP A 80 -5.65 -10.08 -19.24
N LYS A 81 -5.85 -11.27 -18.71
CA LYS A 81 -6.81 -11.53 -17.62
C LYS A 81 -6.23 -12.36 -16.47
N ALA A 82 -4.96 -12.64 -16.51
CA ALA A 82 -4.36 -13.55 -15.55
C ALA A 82 -4.15 -12.88 -14.19
N ARG A 83 -4.72 -13.49 -13.16
CA ARG A 83 -4.36 -13.24 -11.78
C ARG A 83 -3.45 -14.37 -11.36
N ALA A 84 -2.16 -14.13 -11.37
CA ALA A 84 -1.28 -15.15 -10.87
C ALA A 84 -1.19 -15.07 -9.36
N VAL A 85 -1.52 -16.17 -8.75
CA VAL A 85 -1.14 -16.54 -7.39
C VAL A 85 -0.41 -17.86 -7.53
N VAL A 86 0.78 -17.97 -6.95
CA VAL A 86 1.55 -19.21 -7.09
C VAL A 86 0.95 -20.31 -6.22
N PHE A 87 0.80 -20.05 -4.94
CA PHE A 87 0.20 -20.98 -3.99
C PHE A 87 -1.00 -20.34 -3.30
N GLN A 88 -2.10 -21.04 -3.24
CA GLN A 88 -3.33 -20.53 -2.63
C GLN A 88 -4.01 -21.57 -1.74
N GLY A 89 -4.54 -21.12 -0.61
CA GLY A 89 -5.38 -21.91 0.28
C GLY A 89 -6.49 -21.10 0.92
N GLU A 90 -7.55 -21.77 1.30
CA GLU A 90 -8.64 -21.21 2.11
C GLU A 90 -8.80 -22.03 3.38
N ASP A 91 -9.01 -21.36 4.52
CA ASP A 91 -9.22 -21.99 5.83
C ASP A 91 -8.07 -22.94 6.23
N ILE A 92 -6.83 -22.50 6.01
CA ILE A 92 -5.62 -23.30 6.25
C ILE A 92 -5.23 -23.24 7.72
N ARG A 93 -4.96 -24.41 8.29
CA ARG A 93 -4.44 -24.58 9.65
C ARG A 93 -3.10 -25.28 9.65
N ASN A 94 -2.25 -24.94 10.65
CA ASN A 94 -0.98 -25.63 10.89
C ASN A 94 -0.10 -25.74 9.63
N LEU A 95 0.13 -24.62 8.95
CA LEU A 95 1.03 -24.57 7.81
C LEU A 95 2.37 -23.99 8.26
N THR A 96 3.45 -24.75 8.05
CA THR A 96 4.81 -24.25 8.12
C THR A 96 5.42 -24.26 6.74
N TRP A 97 5.83 -23.07 6.25
CA TRP A 97 6.52 -22.91 4.97
C TRP A 97 7.92 -22.36 5.21
N ARG A 98 8.96 -23.09 4.80
CA ARG A 98 10.34 -22.71 5.00
C ARG A 98 11.12 -22.66 3.69
N GLY A 99 11.74 -21.51 3.43
CA GLY A 99 12.59 -21.31 2.25
C GLY A 99 11.80 -21.10 0.94
N GLY A 100 12.52 -21.20 -0.17
CA GLY A 100 12.02 -20.95 -1.51
C GLY A 100 12.11 -19.50 -1.92
N ARG A 101 12.33 -19.29 -3.22
CA ARG A 101 12.43 -17.98 -3.84
C ARG A 101 11.38 -17.81 -4.91
N PHE A 102 10.53 -16.81 -4.76
CA PHE A 102 9.54 -16.40 -5.76
C PHE A 102 10.13 -15.33 -6.66
N VAL A 103 10.14 -15.56 -7.97
CA VAL A 103 10.72 -14.63 -8.95
C VAL A 103 9.65 -14.21 -9.96
N GLY A 104 9.33 -12.93 -9.94
CA GLY A 104 8.52 -12.26 -10.97
C GLY A 104 9.40 -11.39 -11.88
N ARG A 105 8.79 -10.57 -12.74
CA ARG A 105 9.49 -9.76 -13.73
C ARG A 105 9.09 -8.29 -13.75
N VAL A 106 8.50 -7.81 -12.67
CA VAL A 106 8.02 -6.41 -12.58
C VAL A 106 9.15 -5.40 -12.75
N PHE A 107 10.37 -5.78 -12.36
CA PHE A 107 11.54 -4.91 -12.42
C PHE A 107 12.54 -5.27 -13.53
N ASP A 108 12.15 -6.08 -14.48
CA ASP A 108 12.95 -6.26 -15.68
C ASP A 108 13.06 -4.90 -16.39
N GLN A 109 14.28 -4.45 -16.68
CA GLN A 109 14.52 -3.12 -17.26
C GLN A 109 13.84 -2.93 -18.61
N SER A 110 13.69 -3.99 -19.39
CA SER A 110 12.93 -3.95 -20.64
C SER A 110 11.42 -3.77 -20.44
N ARG A 111 10.95 -3.83 -19.20
CA ARG A 111 9.53 -3.94 -18.83
C ARG A 111 9.14 -3.08 -17.64
N SER A 112 9.81 -1.96 -17.44
CA SER A 112 9.42 -0.95 -16.45
C SER A 112 7.93 -0.56 -16.56
N ASP A 113 7.37 -0.69 -17.75
CA ASP A 113 5.96 -0.42 -18.05
C ASP A 113 4.99 -1.41 -17.43
N ASN A 114 5.43 -2.64 -17.17
CA ASN A 114 4.55 -3.68 -16.58
C ASN A 114 4.09 -3.36 -15.17
N THR A 115 4.79 -2.49 -14.50
CA THR A 115 4.42 -2.03 -13.17
C THR A 115 3.01 -1.47 -13.13
N TRP A 116 2.54 -0.94 -14.26
CA TRP A 116 1.26 -0.26 -14.42
C TRP A 116 0.16 -1.14 -15.00
N GLU A 117 0.50 -2.30 -15.52
CA GLU A 117 -0.49 -3.15 -16.16
C GLU A 117 -1.45 -3.76 -15.16
N PRO A 118 -2.77 -3.60 -15.34
CA PRO A 118 -3.77 -4.04 -14.38
C PRO A 118 -3.85 -5.55 -14.25
N ASN A 119 -3.39 -6.29 -15.24
CA ASN A 119 -3.46 -7.74 -15.33
C ASN A 119 -2.25 -8.48 -14.75
N VAL A 120 -1.18 -7.77 -14.39
CA VAL A 120 0.00 -8.38 -13.79
C VAL A 120 -0.16 -8.42 -12.27
N ASN A 121 -1.04 -9.24 -11.79
CA ASN A 121 -1.28 -9.41 -10.36
C ASN A 121 -0.71 -10.74 -9.90
N THR A 122 0.53 -10.74 -9.47
CA THR A 122 1.22 -11.95 -9.04
C THR A 122 1.49 -11.91 -7.55
N ARG A 123 1.02 -12.93 -6.84
CA ARG A 123 1.31 -13.17 -5.42
C ARG A 123 2.07 -14.47 -5.26
N GLY A 124 2.98 -14.54 -4.30
CA GLY A 124 3.66 -15.79 -3.98
C GLY A 124 2.70 -16.76 -3.28
N ILE A 125 2.34 -16.45 -2.05
CA ILE A 125 1.42 -17.25 -1.22
C ILE A 125 0.21 -16.38 -0.86
N LEU A 126 -0.99 -16.92 -1.08
CA LEU A 126 -2.26 -16.32 -0.67
C LEU A 126 -3.04 -17.30 0.19
N ILE A 127 -3.34 -16.89 1.42
CA ILE A 127 -4.25 -17.61 2.30
C ILE A 127 -5.44 -16.73 2.62
N THR A 128 -6.64 -17.25 2.41
CA THR A 128 -7.90 -16.59 2.71
C THR A 128 -8.66 -17.35 3.80
N THR A 129 -9.48 -16.61 4.53
CA THR A 129 -10.38 -17.19 5.53
C THR A 129 -11.82 -16.97 5.07
N SER A 130 -12.63 -17.99 5.10
CA SER A 130 -14.07 -17.89 4.82
C SER A 130 -14.84 -17.39 6.05
N PRO A 131 -16.03 -16.79 5.89
CA PRO A 131 -16.87 -16.46 7.04
C PRO A 131 -17.21 -17.70 7.87
N GLY A 132 -16.80 -17.70 9.15
CA GLY A 132 -16.92 -18.85 10.03
C GLY A 132 -15.88 -19.95 9.82
N GLY A 133 -14.96 -19.78 8.88
CA GLY A 133 -13.85 -20.72 8.64
C GLY A 133 -12.75 -20.65 9.70
N HIS A 134 -11.72 -21.46 9.51
CA HIS A 134 -10.60 -21.56 10.45
C HIS A 134 -9.25 -21.46 9.74
N THR A 135 -8.60 -20.29 9.85
CA THR A 135 -7.22 -20.08 9.44
C THR A 135 -6.39 -19.80 10.68
N GLU A 136 -5.45 -20.67 10.99
CA GLU A 136 -4.62 -20.49 12.19
C GLU A 136 -3.27 -21.21 12.12
N ASN A 137 -2.32 -20.77 12.96
CA ASN A 137 -1.00 -21.37 13.11
C ASN A 137 -0.24 -21.43 11.79
N LEU A 138 0.00 -20.25 11.21
CA LEU A 138 0.74 -20.10 9.96
C LEU A 138 2.16 -19.64 10.25
N ARG A 139 3.15 -20.31 9.67
CA ARG A 139 4.58 -20.03 9.84
C ARG A 139 5.22 -19.86 8.46
N PHE A 140 5.78 -18.69 8.19
CA PHE A 140 6.50 -18.39 6.97
C PHE A 140 7.93 -18.00 7.35
N GLU A 141 8.89 -18.82 6.96
CA GLU A 141 10.28 -18.69 7.39
C GLU A 141 11.24 -18.67 6.20
N LYS A 142 12.20 -17.75 6.20
CA LYS A 142 13.31 -17.70 5.22
C LYS A 142 12.85 -17.69 3.75
N ILE A 143 11.66 -17.22 3.49
CA ILE A 143 11.14 -17.05 2.13
C ILE A 143 11.85 -15.87 1.47
N GLN A 144 12.15 -16.02 0.19
CA GLN A 144 12.69 -14.94 -0.63
C GLN A 144 11.71 -14.59 -1.74
N SER A 145 11.65 -13.31 -2.11
CA SER A 145 10.91 -12.88 -3.30
C SER A 145 11.64 -11.75 -4.00
N ASP A 146 11.48 -11.70 -5.31
CA ASP A 146 12.08 -10.69 -6.17
C ASP A 146 11.21 -10.46 -7.41
N GLY A 147 10.79 -9.22 -7.64
CA GLY A 147 10.08 -8.83 -8.86
C GLY A 147 8.64 -9.30 -8.99
N LEU A 148 7.96 -9.69 -7.91
CA LEU A 148 6.52 -9.97 -7.94
C LEU A 148 5.72 -8.67 -8.07
N ALA A 149 4.65 -8.69 -8.86
CA ALA A 149 3.75 -7.53 -8.99
C ALA A 149 2.81 -7.33 -7.81
N GLY A 150 2.65 -8.32 -6.97
CA GLY A 150 1.88 -8.29 -5.73
C GLY A 150 2.70 -8.71 -4.52
N ALA A 151 2.06 -8.88 -3.38
CA ALA A 151 2.72 -9.30 -2.16
C ALA A 151 3.24 -10.74 -2.25
N ALA A 152 4.43 -10.97 -1.71
CA ALA A 152 5.00 -12.31 -1.65
C ALA A 152 4.19 -13.22 -0.71
N ILE A 153 3.72 -12.66 0.40
CA ILE A 153 2.88 -13.34 1.38
C ILE A 153 1.64 -12.47 1.65
N THR A 154 0.48 -13.07 1.48
CA THR A 154 -0.82 -12.46 1.75
C THR A 154 -1.64 -13.38 2.63
N VAL A 155 -2.14 -12.87 3.75
CA VAL A 155 -3.09 -13.57 4.63
C VAL A 155 -4.28 -12.67 4.88
N LEU A 156 -5.48 -13.15 4.56
CA LEU A 156 -6.72 -12.40 4.65
C LEU A 156 -7.72 -13.11 5.57
N GLY A 157 -8.15 -12.43 6.61
CA GLY A 157 -9.36 -12.77 7.36
C GLY A 157 -10.63 -12.53 6.54
N ALA A 158 -11.73 -13.04 6.98
CA ALA A 158 -13.03 -12.82 6.36
C ALA A 158 -13.61 -11.46 6.74
N GLU A 159 -13.70 -10.56 5.78
CA GLU A 159 -14.28 -9.23 5.96
C GLU A 159 -15.81 -9.26 5.81
N LYS A 160 -16.50 -8.45 6.60
CA LYS A 160 -17.95 -8.26 6.41
C LYS A 160 -18.20 -7.41 5.18
N LYS A 161 -18.91 -7.97 4.21
CA LYS A 161 -19.27 -7.26 2.99
C LYS A 161 -20.01 -5.95 3.30
N GLY A 162 -19.52 -4.84 2.74
CA GLY A 162 -20.11 -3.52 2.95
C GLY A 162 -19.70 -2.82 4.25
N SER A 163 -18.86 -3.44 5.09
CA SER A 163 -18.24 -2.80 6.24
C SER A 163 -16.77 -2.55 6.01
N LYS A 164 -16.28 -1.36 6.37
CA LYS A 164 -14.84 -1.06 6.35
C LYS A 164 -14.10 -1.56 7.60
N LYS A 165 -14.83 -1.83 8.67
CA LYS A 165 -14.25 -2.06 10.00
C LYS A 165 -14.33 -3.50 10.46
N GLU A 166 -15.34 -4.23 10.02
CA GLU A 166 -15.71 -5.50 10.64
C GLU A 166 -15.06 -6.69 9.96
N ILE A 167 -14.37 -7.46 10.76
CA ILE A 167 -13.87 -8.79 10.39
C ILE A 167 -14.82 -9.83 10.99
N LEU A 168 -15.36 -10.69 10.15
CA LEU A 168 -16.23 -11.79 10.56
C LEU A 168 -15.43 -12.93 11.19
N THR A 169 -14.27 -13.23 10.59
CA THR A 169 -13.38 -14.30 11.05
C THR A 169 -11.93 -13.87 10.87
N TYR A 170 -11.15 -13.86 11.93
CA TYR A 170 -9.73 -13.54 11.89
C TYR A 170 -8.91 -14.77 11.48
N ALA A 171 -7.87 -14.56 10.66
CA ALA A 171 -6.77 -15.49 10.56
C ALA A 171 -5.88 -15.35 11.80
N LYS A 172 -5.57 -16.45 12.50
CA LYS A 172 -4.92 -16.40 13.82
C LYS A 172 -3.51 -16.96 13.81
N ASP A 173 -2.68 -16.44 14.72
CA ASP A 173 -1.30 -16.87 14.94
C ASP A 173 -0.49 -16.97 13.63
N VAL A 174 -0.27 -15.79 13.02
CA VAL A 174 0.46 -15.62 11.76
C VAL A 174 1.87 -15.14 12.06
N ARG A 175 2.89 -15.90 11.69
CA ARG A 175 4.31 -15.54 11.87
C ARG A 175 5.04 -15.48 10.54
N VAL A 176 5.83 -14.40 10.37
CA VAL A 176 6.69 -14.18 9.21
C VAL A 176 8.08 -13.81 9.73
N THR A 177 9.04 -14.72 9.56
CA THR A 177 10.35 -14.57 10.17
C THR A 177 11.49 -14.79 9.19
N ASP A 178 12.53 -13.96 9.29
CA ASP A 178 13.79 -14.07 8.54
C ASP A 178 13.60 -14.17 7.01
N CYS A 179 12.52 -13.57 6.51
CA CYS A 179 12.21 -13.52 5.08
C CYS A 179 12.91 -12.34 4.40
N ARG A 180 13.21 -12.50 3.12
CA ARG A 180 13.74 -11.44 2.26
C ARG A 180 12.80 -11.18 1.10
N LEU A 181 11.88 -10.26 1.28
CA LEU A 181 10.79 -9.96 0.35
C LEU A 181 11.07 -8.61 -0.30
N GLU A 182 11.71 -8.65 -1.47
CA GLU A 182 12.26 -7.44 -2.09
C GLU A 182 11.69 -7.20 -3.48
N ARG A 183 11.73 -5.93 -3.89
CA ARG A 183 11.32 -5.44 -5.20
C ARG A 183 9.95 -6.00 -5.62
N THR A 184 8.97 -5.91 -4.72
CA THR A 184 7.62 -6.41 -4.94
C THR A 184 6.63 -5.28 -5.09
N GLY A 185 5.41 -5.62 -5.44
CA GLY A 185 4.30 -4.70 -5.57
C GLY A 185 4.28 -3.95 -6.89
N LYS A 186 3.16 -3.31 -7.16
CA LYS A 186 2.99 -2.40 -8.29
C LYS A 186 3.19 -0.97 -7.86
N TYR A 187 3.77 -0.20 -8.74
CA TYR A 187 3.73 1.24 -8.65
C TYR A 187 2.30 1.69 -8.98
N MET A 188 1.65 2.44 -8.12
CA MET A 188 0.38 3.10 -8.46
C MET A 188 -0.84 2.21 -8.73
N TRP A 189 -1.17 1.42 -7.80
CA TRP A 189 -2.50 0.78 -7.79
C TRP A 189 -3.53 1.64 -7.03
N ASP A 190 -3.10 2.72 -6.42
CA ASP A 190 -3.95 3.70 -5.73
C ASP A 190 -4.25 4.89 -6.66
N TYR A 191 -5.52 5.14 -6.93
CA TYR A 191 -5.95 6.23 -7.78
C TYR A 191 -5.49 7.62 -7.28
N GLY A 192 -5.54 7.83 -5.98
CA GLY A 192 -5.13 9.10 -5.39
C GLY A 192 -3.66 9.42 -5.65
N PHE A 193 -2.81 8.43 -5.62
CA PHE A 193 -1.40 8.59 -5.93
C PHE A 193 -1.15 8.80 -7.43
N LEU A 194 -1.84 8.06 -8.30
CA LEU A 194 -1.80 8.26 -9.75
C LEU A 194 -2.21 9.70 -10.11
N TRP A 195 -3.26 10.17 -9.49
CA TRP A 195 -3.74 11.51 -9.64
C TRP A 195 -2.69 12.54 -9.17
N GLN A 196 -2.07 12.34 -8.01
CA GLN A 196 -1.00 13.21 -7.51
C GLN A 196 0.18 13.30 -8.48
N ILE A 197 0.68 12.19 -9.01
CA ILE A 197 1.78 12.21 -9.98
C ILE A 197 1.41 12.98 -11.25
N THR A 198 0.18 12.80 -11.74
CA THR A 198 -0.28 13.48 -12.95
C THR A 198 -0.44 14.98 -12.73
N VAL A 199 -0.87 15.33 -11.54
CA VAL A 199 -1.25 16.69 -11.17
C VAL A 199 -0.06 17.52 -10.68
N TRP A 200 0.88 16.89 -9.97
CA TRP A 200 2.12 17.52 -9.49
C TRP A 200 3.36 16.77 -9.98
N PRO A 201 3.64 16.78 -11.27
CA PRO A 201 4.76 16.04 -11.83
C PRO A 201 6.11 16.49 -11.25
N GLU A 202 6.20 17.72 -10.79
CA GLU A 202 7.39 18.27 -10.15
C GLU A 202 7.75 17.61 -8.81
N GLU A 203 6.81 16.95 -8.16
CA GLU A 203 7.05 16.18 -6.92
C GLU A 203 7.56 14.78 -7.19
N TYR A 204 7.47 14.32 -8.43
CA TYR A 204 7.85 12.98 -8.87
C TYR A 204 8.84 13.06 -10.03
N GLY A 205 9.61 12.04 -10.26
CA GLY A 205 10.54 12.01 -11.39
C GLY A 205 9.82 12.01 -12.74
N ALA A 206 10.54 12.43 -13.79
CA ALA A 206 9.98 12.47 -15.14
C ALA A 206 9.50 11.08 -15.64
N ALA A 207 10.19 10.03 -15.24
CA ALA A 207 9.80 8.66 -15.57
C ALA A 207 8.46 8.26 -14.92
N GLU A 208 8.28 8.57 -13.64
CA GLU A 208 7.03 8.32 -12.93
C GLU A 208 5.86 9.10 -13.53
N HIS A 209 6.09 10.36 -13.88
CA HIS A 209 5.07 11.17 -14.54
C HIS A 209 4.70 10.62 -15.92
N ALA A 210 5.67 10.23 -16.74
CA ALA A 210 5.41 9.65 -18.05
C ALA A 210 4.61 8.34 -17.95
N HIS A 211 4.93 7.49 -16.97
CA HIS A 211 4.16 6.29 -16.70
C HIS A 211 2.73 6.61 -16.26
N ALA A 212 2.54 7.50 -15.30
CA ALA A 212 1.23 7.89 -14.84
C ALA A 212 0.37 8.46 -15.98
N ALA A 213 0.94 9.34 -16.80
CA ALA A 213 0.25 9.97 -17.92
C ALA A 213 -0.22 8.95 -18.99
N LYS A 214 0.51 7.86 -19.18
CA LYS A 214 0.14 6.79 -20.12
C LYS A 214 -1.19 6.11 -19.76
N TYR A 215 -1.48 5.97 -18.48
CA TYR A 215 -2.68 5.29 -17.96
C TYR A 215 -3.77 6.25 -17.48
N PHE A 216 -3.46 7.53 -17.39
CA PHE A 216 -4.43 8.54 -17.05
C PHE A 216 -5.34 8.83 -18.25
N ARG A 217 -6.63 8.80 -18.06
CA ARG A 217 -7.58 9.01 -19.17
C ARG A 217 -7.56 10.45 -19.65
N HIS A 218 -7.19 10.64 -20.91
CA HIS A 218 -7.15 11.97 -21.55
C HIS A 218 -8.54 12.64 -21.64
N ASP A 219 -9.63 11.88 -21.64
CA ASP A 219 -10.99 12.41 -21.62
C ASP A 219 -11.34 13.13 -20.29
N LEU A 220 -10.50 13.01 -19.28
CA LEU A 220 -10.62 13.73 -18.01
C LEU A 220 -9.91 15.07 -18.01
N VAL A 221 -9.09 15.36 -18.99
CA VAL A 221 -8.36 16.62 -19.12
C VAL A 221 -9.04 17.49 -20.16
N ARG A 222 -9.32 18.73 -19.81
CA ARG A 222 -9.82 19.76 -20.73
C ARG A 222 -8.86 20.92 -20.76
N ASP A 223 -8.30 21.15 -21.94
CA ASP A 223 -7.40 22.27 -22.22
C ASP A 223 -8.19 23.53 -22.60
N GLY A 224 -7.54 24.67 -22.54
CA GLY A 224 -8.11 25.93 -23.02
C GLY A 224 -9.32 26.43 -22.23
N VAL A 225 -9.41 26.07 -20.97
CA VAL A 225 -10.50 26.47 -20.08
C VAL A 225 -10.47 27.98 -19.87
N LYS A 226 -11.62 28.63 -19.96
CA LYS A 226 -11.75 30.08 -19.77
C LYS A 226 -12.51 30.40 -18.49
N MET A 227 -11.91 31.27 -17.68
CA MET A 227 -12.51 31.84 -16.49
C MET A 227 -12.28 33.34 -16.51
N THR A 228 -13.34 34.14 -16.36
CA THR A 228 -13.31 35.58 -16.44
C THR A 228 -13.58 36.21 -15.08
N ALA A 229 -12.85 37.25 -14.73
CA ALA A 229 -13.08 37.99 -13.49
C ALA A 229 -14.54 38.45 -13.39
N GLY A 230 -15.15 38.23 -12.23
CA GLY A 230 -16.54 38.58 -11.98
C GLY A 230 -17.58 37.53 -12.48
N ASP A 231 -17.16 36.51 -13.22
CA ASP A 231 -18.03 35.37 -13.60
C ASP A 231 -17.89 34.23 -12.57
N ASP A 232 -18.80 33.27 -12.60
CA ASP A 232 -18.80 32.05 -11.80
C ASP A 232 -18.78 30.78 -12.66
N ARG A 233 -18.59 30.93 -13.99
CA ARG A 233 -18.60 29.85 -14.96
C ARG A 233 -17.20 29.58 -15.50
N VAL A 234 -16.88 28.28 -15.50
CA VAL A 234 -15.69 27.76 -16.15
C VAL A 234 -16.10 27.28 -17.54
N TYR A 235 -15.74 28.01 -18.58
CA TYR A 235 -16.07 27.68 -19.94
C TYR A 235 -15.02 26.77 -20.58
N PHE A 236 -15.50 25.90 -21.47
CA PHE A 236 -14.69 25.02 -22.30
C PHE A 236 -15.42 24.76 -23.64
N ASP A 237 -14.72 24.18 -24.60
CA ASP A 237 -15.34 23.83 -25.87
C ASP A 237 -16.47 22.80 -25.66
N ASN A 238 -17.44 22.81 -26.58
CA ASN A 238 -18.61 21.97 -26.50
C ASN A 238 -18.23 20.49 -26.41
N GLN A 239 -18.52 19.88 -25.28
CA GLN A 239 -18.16 18.51 -24.94
C GLN A 239 -19.26 17.87 -24.09
N LYS A 240 -19.13 16.55 -23.86
CA LYS A 240 -20.00 15.85 -22.91
C LYS A 240 -19.99 16.57 -21.56
N PRO A 241 -21.16 16.90 -20.98
CA PRO A 241 -21.22 17.52 -19.65
C PRO A 241 -20.47 16.71 -18.60
N LEU A 242 -19.83 17.40 -17.68
CA LEU A 242 -19.21 16.76 -16.53
C LEU A 242 -20.29 16.29 -15.54
N PRO A 243 -20.09 15.18 -14.85
CA PRO A 243 -21.02 14.75 -13.81
C PRO A 243 -21.04 15.79 -12.67
N LEU A 244 -22.22 15.98 -12.08
CA LEU A 244 -22.35 16.74 -10.84
C LEU A 244 -21.63 15.99 -9.71
N SER A 245 -20.98 16.75 -8.84
CA SER A 245 -20.36 16.20 -7.64
C SER A 245 -21.43 15.69 -6.69
N LYS A 246 -21.36 14.42 -6.35
CA LYS A 246 -22.32 13.77 -5.46
C LYS A 246 -21.70 13.63 -4.07
N VAL A 247 -22.49 13.91 -3.05
CA VAL A 247 -22.17 13.46 -1.69
C VAL A 247 -22.34 11.94 -1.68
N ARG A 248 -21.29 11.22 -1.32
CA ARG A 248 -21.34 9.76 -1.21
C ARG A 248 -21.68 9.39 0.22
N GLU A 249 -22.57 8.45 0.40
CA GLU A 249 -23.01 7.95 1.70
C GLU A 249 -22.61 6.47 1.88
N GLY A 250 -22.63 6.02 3.13
CA GLY A 250 -22.32 4.64 3.47
C GLY A 250 -20.85 4.27 3.27
N PRO A 251 -20.53 3.04 2.85
CA PRO A 251 -19.16 2.56 2.68
C PRO A 251 -18.34 3.33 1.64
N GLU A 252 -19.00 4.13 0.81
CA GLU A 252 -18.36 4.97 -0.20
C GLU A 252 -18.12 6.41 0.26
N ALA A 253 -18.62 6.80 1.43
CA ALA A 253 -18.49 8.16 1.94
C ALA A 253 -17.02 8.60 2.07
N ASP A 254 -16.13 7.69 2.44
CA ASP A 254 -14.70 7.96 2.58
C ASP A 254 -13.93 7.93 1.26
N ARG A 255 -14.56 7.57 0.17
CA ARG A 255 -13.90 7.39 -1.11
C ARG A 255 -13.82 8.68 -1.92
N GLY A 256 -14.11 9.80 -1.32
CA GLY A 256 -14.05 11.11 -1.92
C GLY A 256 -15.26 11.43 -2.78
N TYR A 257 -15.27 12.65 -3.24
CA TYR A 257 -16.32 13.19 -4.10
C TYR A 257 -15.82 13.23 -5.54
N ASP A 258 -16.72 13.10 -6.50
CA ASP A 258 -16.41 13.49 -7.86
C ASP A 258 -16.02 14.96 -7.83
N SER A 259 -14.81 15.26 -8.20
CA SER A 259 -14.23 16.59 -8.09
C SER A 259 -13.41 16.94 -9.33
N LEU A 260 -13.01 18.15 -9.42
CA LEU A 260 -12.09 18.62 -10.43
C LEU A 260 -11.04 19.56 -9.82
N CYS A 261 -9.96 19.76 -10.54
CA CYS A 261 -8.93 20.73 -10.18
C CYS A 261 -8.43 21.47 -11.40
N PHE A 262 -7.72 22.57 -11.16
CA PHE A 262 -7.20 23.42 -12.20
C PHE A 262 -5.68 23.48 -12.16
N PHE A 263 -5.09 23.56 -13.35
CA PHE A 263 -3.68 23.79 -13.61
C PHE A 263 -3.52 24.91 -14.63
N GLY A 264 -2.43 25.59 -14.59
CA GLY A 264 -2.10 26.66 -15.51
C GLY A 264 -1.06 27.61 -14.93
N ASP A 265 -0.51 28.46 -15.79
CA ASP A 265 0.48 29.44 -15.37
C ASP A 265 -0.17 30.54 -14.50
N THR A 266 -1.44 30.84 -14.77
CA THR A 266 -2.21 31.84 -14.04
C THR A 266 -3.62 31.36 -13.80
N LEU A 267 -4.00 31.22 -12.56
CA LEU A 267 -5.37 30.90 -12.12
C LEU A 267 -6.02 32.14 -11.51
N PRO A 268 -7.38 32.21 -11.47
CA PRO A 268 -8.06 33.21 -10.65
C PRO A 268 -7.48 33.24 -9.23
N SER A 269 -7.27 34.44 -8.69
CA SER A 269 -6.55 34.66 -7.41
C SER A 269 -7.19 33.93 -6.22
N ASN A 270 -8.46 33.60 -6.31
CA ASN A 270 -9.20 32.84 -5.30
C ASN A 270 -9.31 31.35 -5.62
N LEU A 271 -8.58 30.86 -6.62
CA LEU A 271 -8.43 29.43 -6.87
C LEU A 271 -7.00 28.96 -6.58
N VAL A 272 -6.88 27.79 -6.03
CA VAL A 272 -5.59 27.16 -5.71
C VAL A 272 -5.30 26.06 -6.73
N ARG A 273 -4.11 26.10 -7.32
CA ARG A 273 -3.65 25.08 -8.27
C ARG A 273 -3.71 23.70 -7.64
N GLY A 274 -4.38 22.77 -8.32
CA GLY A 274 -4.48 21.37 -7.88
C GLY A 274 -5.41 21.10 -6.69
N ARG A 275 -6.00 22.15 -6.09
CA ARG A 275 -7.05 21.97 -5.07
C ARG A 275 -8.30 21.36 -5.69
N GLN A 276 -8.98 20.52 -4.95
CA GLN A 276 -10.27 19.95 -5.34
C GLN A 276 -11.37 20.99 -5.26
N TYR A 277 -12.17 21.06 -6.33
CA TYR A 277 -13.41 21.81 -6.42
C TYR A 277 -14.53 20.89 -6.88
N PHE A 278 -15.75 21.23 -6.55
CA PHE A 278 -16.92 20.37 -6.75
C PHE A 278 -17.85 20.98 -7.78
N VAL A 279 -18.29 20.16 -8.73
CA VAL A 279 -19.21 20.58 -9.79
C VAL A 279 -20.61 20.70 -9.22
N VAL A 280 -21.18 21.90 -9.22
CA VAL A 280 -22.53 22.18 -8.73
C VAL A 280 -23.53 22.48 -9.85
N GLU A 281 -23.02 22.79 -11.04
CA GLU A 281 -23.79 22.92 -12.28
C GLU A 281 -22.95 22.50 -13.47
N SER A 282 -23.51 21.80 -14.43
CA SER A 282 -22.79 21.29 -15.60
C SER A 282 -23.63 21.38 -16.86
N THR A 283 -23.02 21.91 -17.92
CA THR A 283 -23.57 22.01 -19.28
C THR A 283 -22.53 21.49 -20.27
N PRO A 284 -22.85 21.34 -21.56
CA PRO A 284 -21.86 21.03 -22.59
C PRO A 284 -20.73 22.06 -22.74
N THR A 285 -20.94 23.31 -22.33
CA THR A 285 -20.03 24.43 -22.60
C THR A 285 -19.44 25.08 -21.35
N TYR A 286 -19.99 24.81 -20.17
CA TYR A 286 -19.46 25.32 -18.91
C TYR A 286 -19.83 24.46 -17.72
N VAL A 287 -19.09 24.65 -16.62
CA VAL A 287 -19.47 24.20 -15.28
C VAL A 287 -19.42 25.37 -14.30
N ARG A 288 -20.20 25.26 -13.22
CA ARG A 288 -20.00 26.03 -12.00
C ARG A 288 -19.41 25.16 -10.92
N ILE A 289 -18.52 25.72 -10.15
CA ILE A 289 -17.75 25.01 -9.12
C ILE A 289 -17.92 25.64 -7.75
N ALA A 290 -17.76 24.83 -6.70
CA ALA A 290 -17.81 25.25 -5.31
C ALA A 290 -16.67 24.63 -4.49
N ASP A 291 -16.39 25.16 -3.30
CA ASP A 291 -15.38 24.66 -2.36
C ASP A 291 -15.79 23.34 -1.69
N LYS A 292 -17.06 23.01 -1.72
CA LYS A 292 -17.63 21.79 -1.16
C LYS A 292 -18.80 21.29 -2.01
N PRO A 293 -19.13 19.99 -1.92
CA PRO A 293 -20.30 19.44 -2.58
C PRO A 293 -21.57 20.24 -2.22
N LEU A 294 -22.41 20.48 -3.21
CA LEU A 294 -23.65 21.28 -3.08
C LEU A 294 -23.44 22.70 -2.53
N GLY A 295 -22.19 23.19 -2.57
CA GLY A 295 -21.85 24.56 -2.13
C GLY A 295 -22.35 25.65 -3.10
N LYS A 296 -22.17 26.90 -2.70
CA LYS A 296 -22.46 28.05 -3.58
C LYS A 296 -21.36 28.17 -4.65
N PRO A 297 -21.71 28.52 -5.90
CA PRO A 297 -20.73 28.77 -6.95
C PRO A 297 -19.70 29.82 -6.56
N ILE A 298 -18.45 29.54 -6.91
CA ILE A 298 -17.32 30.45 -6.70
C ILE A 298 -17.32 31.51 -7.80
N ARG A 299 -17.37 32.77 -7.40
CA ARG A 299 -17.18 33.91 -8.32
C ARG A 299 -15.70 34.24 -8.42
N PHE A 300 -15.14 34.28 -9.64
CA PHE A 300 -13.70 34.48 -9.85
C PHE A 300 -13.31 35.92 -9.59
N GLN A 301 -12.22 36.12 -8.85
CA GLN A 301 -11.71 37.48 -8.55
C GLN A 301 -10.86 38.03 -9.69
N THR A 302 -10.10 37.17 -10.37
CA THR A 302 -9.30 37.50 -11.55
C THR A 302 -9.56 36.50 -12.66
N SER A 303 -9.17 36.83 -13.90
CA SER A 303 -9.28 35.91 -15.03
C SER A 303 -8.16 34.87 -15.03
N ALA A 304 -8.44 33.70 -15.60
CA ALA A 304 -7.42 32.66 -15.84
C ALA A 304 -6.57 32.97 -17.07
N GLY A 305 -5.34 32.49 -17.09
CA GLY A 305 -4.46 32.54 -18.25
C GLY A 305 -4.84 31.50 -19.33
N PRO A 306 -4.30 31.67 -20.55
CA PRO A 306 -4.71 30.88 -21.72
C PRO A 306 -4.28 29.40 -21.66
N LYS A 307 -3.32 29.04 -20.81
CA LYS A 307 -2.85 27.66 -20.62
C LYS A 307 -3.56 26.93 -19.46
N THR A 308 -4.71 27.44 -19.06
CA THR A 308 -5.46 26.80 -17.97
C THR A 308 -6.09 25.50 -18.42
N LYS A 309 -5.91 24.48 -17.60
CA LYS A 309 -6.47 23.14 -17.78
C LYS A 309 -7.39 22.81 -16.63
N LEU A 310 -8.43 22.04 -16.93
CA LEU A 310 -9.29 21.42 -15.95
C LEU A 310 -9.04 19.91 -16.00
N ILE A 311 -8.86 19.29 -14.84
CA ILE A 311 -8.73 17.85 -14.70
C ILE A 311 -9.87 17.35 -13.82
N THR A 312 -10.67 16.43 -14.35
CA THR A 312 -11.76 15.82 -13.58
C THR A 312 -11.28 14.59 -12.85
N GLN A 313 -11.77 14.43 -11.64
CA GLN A 313 -11.52 13.25 -10.83
C GLN A 313 -12.78 12.39 -10.79
N LEU A 314 -12.75 11.29 -11.52
CA LEU A 314 -13.74 10.22 -11.41
C LEU A 314 -13.15 9.12 -10.52
N PHE A 315 -13.37 9.24 -9.23
CA PHE A 315 -12.63 8.51 -8.20
C PHE A 315 -12.63 6.98 -8.34
N TYR A 316 -13.68 6.38 -8.91
CA TYR A 316 -13.83 4.91 -8.85
C TYR A 316 -13.87 4.18 -10.19
N ALA A 317 -14.21 4.84 -11.26
CA ALA A 317 -14.18 4.21 -12.59
C ALA A 317 -12.75 3.78 -12.98
N HIS A 318 -11.73 4.47 -12.46
CA HIS A 318 -10.33 4.16 -12.72
C HIS A 318 -9.75 3.06 -11.86
N LEU A 319 -10.13 2.95 -10.59
CA LEU A 319 -9.74 1.81 -9.76
C LEU A 319 -10.20 0.49 -10.37
N ALA A 320 -11.38 0.46 -10.98
CA ALA A 320 -11.86 -0.71 -11.70
C ALA A 320 -11.01 -1.08 -12.92
N LEU A 321 -10.34 -0.11 -13.56
CA LEU A 321 -9.42 -0.35 -14.67
C LEU A 321 -8.06 -0.87 -14.18
N TYR A 322 -7.55 -0.34 -13.07
CA TYR A 322 -6.22 -0.69 -12.54
C TYR A 322 -6.27 -1.78 -11.48
N SER A 323 -7.43 -2.04 -10.91
CA SER A 323 -7.69 -3.12 -9.99
C SER A 323 -9.06 -3.72 -10.26
N PRO A 324 -9.19 -4.55 -11.34
CA PRO A 324 -10.50 -5.06 -11.81
C PRO A 324 -11.33 -5.79 -10.76
N ASN A 325 -10.82 -5.97 -9.56
CA ASN A 325 -11.45 -6.77 -8.51
C ASN A 325 -11.72 -6.01 -7.22
N GLY A 326 -11.49 -4.71 -7.19
CA GLY A 326 -11.70 -3.90 -6.00
C GLY A 326 -10.67 -4.10 -4.87
N ALA A 327 -10.10 -5.28 -4.75
CA ALA A 327 -8.91 -5.51 -3.94
C ALA A 327 -7.72 -5.37 -4.87
N GLY A 328 -6.96 -4.32 -4.77
CA GLY A 328 -5.74 -4.18 -5.52
C GLY A 328 -4.87 -5.43 -5.45
N PRO A 329 -3.93 -5.62 -6.34
CA PRO A 329 -2.88 -6.59 -6.14
C PRO A 329 -2.24 -6.25 -4.80
N GLY A 330 -1.91 -7.23 -3.97
CA GLY A 330 -1.28 -6.99 -2.68
C GLY A 330 -0.25 -5.85 -2.77
N LYS A 331 -0.36 -4.91 -1.85
CA LYS A 331 0.29 -3.60 -1.97
C LYS A 331 1.80 -3.63 -1.83
N GLY A 332 2.39 -4.72 -1.44
CA GLY A 332 3.79 -4.71 -1.15
C GLY A 332 4.42 -6.07 -0.99
N ALA A 333 5.41 -6.16 -0.12
CA ALA A 333 6.09 -7.41 0.18
C ALA A 333 5.24 -8.33 1.04
N LEU A 334 4.50 -7.75 1.99
CA LEU A 334 3.66 -8.43 2.97
C LEU A 334 2.32 -7.73 3.11
N ASP A 335 1.23 -8.51 3.05
CA ASP A 335 -0.14 -8.02 3.10
C ASP A 335 -0.95 -8.87 4.09
N LEU A 336 -1.29 -8.30 5.26
CA LEU A 336 -1.99 -8.97 6.34
C LEU A 336 -3.26 -8.19 6.69
N VAL A 337 -4.41 -8.75 6.40
CA VAL A 337 -5.71 -8.10 6.61
C VAL A 337 -6.60 -8.97 7.48
N GLY A 338 -7.13 -8.43 8.58
CA GLY A 338 -7.99 -9.20 9.48
C GLY A 338 -7.28 -10.37 10.14
N CYS A 339 -6.03 -10.15 10.58
CA CYS A 339 -5.23 -11.15 11.27
C CYS A 339 -5.19 -10.87 12.78
N GLU A 340 -5.04 -11.90 13.57
CA GLU A 340 -4.94 -11.86 15.04
C GLU A 340 -3.70 -12.64 15.49
N ASP A 341 -2.98 -12.13 16.51
CA ASP A 341 -1.72 -12.70 16.97
C ASP A 341 -0.68 -12.76 15.84
N VAL A 342 -0.34 -11.57 15.33
CA VAL A 342 0.59 -11.39 14.22
C VAL A 342 2.00 -11.16 14.74
N ASP A 343 2.98 -11.91 14.23
CA ASP A 343 4.39 -11.78 14.61
C ASP A 343 5.28 -11.70 13.35
N VAL A 344 5.83 -10.50 13.07
CA VAL A 344 6.67 -10.23 11.90
C VAL A 344 8.04 -9.78 12.38
N ARG A 345 9.07 -10.64 12.23
CA ARG A 345 10.39 -10.39 12.81
C ARG A 345 11.56 -10.70 11.89
N GLY A 346 12.60 -9.86 11.95
CA GLY A 346 13.89 -10.13 11.32
C GLY A 346 13.86 -10.14 9.79
N ASN A 347 12.83 -9.55 9.17
CA ASN A 347 12.66 -9.58 7.73
C ASN A 347 13.38 -8.40 7.05
N THR A 348 13.79 -8.61 5.79
CA THR A 348 14.21 -7.56 4.88
C THR A 348 13.13 -7.37 3.82
N LEU A 349 12.59 -6.15 3.73
CA LEU A 349 11.41 -5.85 2.92
C LEU A 349 11.68 -4.64 2.01
N SER A 350 11.24 -4.71 0.75
CA SER A 350 11.16 -3.55 -0.12
C SER A 350 10.05 -3.70 -1.17
N ALA A 351 9.43 -2.60 -1.54
CA ALA A 351 8.37 -2.62 -2.55
C ALA A 351 8.23 -1.30 -3.29
N LEU A 352 7.65 -1.33 -4.47
CA LEU A 352 7.27 -0.13 -5.22
C LEU A 352 6.04 0.56 -4.62
N GLY A 353 5.08 -0.21 -4.11
CA GLY A 353 3.95 0.32 -3.37
C GLY A 353 4.27 0.48 -1.88
N ASP A 354 3.27 0.32 -1.05
CA ASP A 354 3.46 0.18 0.40
C ASP A 354 4.19 -1.13 0.66
N THR A 355 5.34 -1.06 1.34
CA THR A 355 6.16 -2.27 1.54
C THR A 355 5.46 -3.27 2.40
N MET A 356 4.81 -2.80 3.44
CA MET A 356 4.05 -3.62 4.33
C MET A 356 2.69 -3.00 4.59
N HIS A 357 1.66 -3.82 4.53
CA HIS A 357 0.29 -3.41 4.69
C HIS A 357 -0.42 -4.32 5.68
N ILE A 358 -0.64 -3.81 6.89
CA ILE A 358 -1.41 -4.49 7.92
C ILE A 358 -2.69 -3.70 8.17
N GLN A 359 -3.84 -4.34 7.98
CA GLN A 359 -5.15 -3.71 8.14
C GLN A 359 -6.05 -4.53 9.05
N LYS A 360 -6.91 -3.86 9.82
CA LYS A 360 -7.99 -4.49 10.61
C LYS A 360 -7.51 -5.67 11.46
N SER A 361 -6.23 -5.64 11.81
CA SER A 361 -5.54 -6.73 12.51
C SER A 361 -5.32 -6.35 13.97
N ARG A 362 -5.10 -7.34 14.82
CA ARG A 362 -4.95 -7.11 16.25
C ARG A 362 -3.87 -7.96 16.90
N ARG A 363 -3.30 -7.47 18.01
CA ARG A 363 -2.16 -8.07 18.72
C ARG A 363 -0.98 -8.35 17.80
N ILE A 364 -0.43 -7.24 17.26
CA ILE A 364 0.59 -7.25 16.22
C ILE A 364 1.95 -6.98 16.86
N VAL A 365 2.92 -7.81 16.54
CA VAL A 365 4.34 -7.55 16.83
C VAL A 365 5.09 -7.39 15.52
N PHE A 366 5.78 -6.27 15.39
CA PHE A 366 6.64 -5.97 14.24
C PHE A 366 8.01 -5.53 14.76
N ASP A 367 9.01 -6.43 14.72
CA ASP A 367 10.25 -6.27 15.45
C ASP A 367 11.49 -6.63 14.61
N ARG A 368 12.55 -5.83 14.70
CA ARG A 368 13.85 -6.03 14.02
C ARG A 368 13.76 -6.28 12.52
N ASN A 369 12.82 -5.62 11.84
CA ASN A 369 12.75 -5.67 10.39
C ASN A 369 13.53 -4.52 9.76
N GLN A 370 14.03 -4.75 8.54
CA GLN A 370 14.66 -3.76 7.70
C GLN A 370 13.78 -3.47 6.50
N ILE A 371 13.43 -2.21 6.28
CA ILE A 371 12.65 -1.77 5.13
C ILE A 371 13.50 -0.78 4.34
N THR A 372 13.70 -1.04 3.05
CA THR A 372 14.50 -0.19 2.18
C THR A 372 13.80 0.05 0.85
N GLY A 373 14.03 1.24 0.24
CA GLY A 373 13.65 1.51 -1.14
C GLY A 373 12.16 1.53 -1.45
N SER A 374 11.30 1.71 -0.45
CA SER A 374 9.86 1.89 -0.66
C SER A 374 9.56 3.19 -1.41
N ARG A 375 8.60 3.15 -2.31
CA ARG A 375 8.20 4.36 -3.07
C ARG A 375 6.89 5.00 -2.62
N MET A 376 6.04 4.28 -1.88
CA MET A 376 4.81 4.84 -1.29
C MET A 376 4.91 4.92 0.23
N GLY A 377 4.59 3.87 0.93
CA GLY A 377 4.71 3.76 2.38
C GLY A 377 5.66 2.65 2.75
N ALA A 378 6.66 2.94 3.57
CA ALA A 378 7.58 1.89 3.98
C ALA A 378 6.91 0.91 4.95
N PHE A 379 6.27 1.45 5.96
CA PHE A 379 5.47 0.69 6.91
C PHE A 379 4.04 1.27 6.96
N PHE A 380 3.05 0.42 6.83
CA PHE A 380 1.66 0.82 6.81
C PHE A 380 0.83 -0.03 7.76
N LEU A 381 0.48 0.57 8.90
CA LEU A 381 -0.49 0.04 9.84
C LEU A 381 -1.80 0.81 9.61
N ALA A 382 -2.69 0.25 8.81
CA ALA A 382 -3.86 0.96 8.35
C ALA A 382 -5.17 0.35 8.81
N GLU A 383 -6.20 1.18 8.84
CA GLU A 383 -7.58 0.78 8.99
C GLU A 383 -7.84 -0.06 10.25
N PHE A 384 -8.03 0.62 11.37
CA PHE A 384 -8.59 0.00 12.59
C PHE A 384 -7.76 -1.15 13.18
N CYS A 385 -6.43 -1.10 13.08
CA CYS A 385 -5.58 -2.03 13.80
C CYS A 385 -5.65 -1.79 15.32
N GLN A 386 -5.50 -2.86 16.11
CA GLN A 386 -5.57 -2.78 17.57
C GLN A 386 -4.44 -3.56 18.24
N GLY A 387 -3.73 -2.89 19.14
CA GLY A 387 -2.67 -3.52 19.92
C GLY A 387 -1.46 -3.86 19.05
N ALA A 388 -0.68 -2.85 18.63
CA ALA A 388 0.52 -3.05 17.82
C ALA A 388 1.77 -2.66 18.60
N LEU A 389 2.79 -3.53 18.57
CA LEU A 389 4.12 -3.29 19.11
C LEU A 389 5.13 -3.26 17.96
N ILE A 390 5.61 -2.05 17.63
CA ILE A 390 6.54 -1.78 16.52
C ILE A 390 7.87 -1.41 17.12
N THR A 391 8.85 -2.34 17.10
CA THR A 391 10.10 -2.16 17.85
C THR A 391 11.35 -2.48 17.04
N ASN A 392 12.42 -1.72 17.28
CA ASN A 392 13.78 -1.99 16.79
C ASN A 392 13.88 -2.16 15.26
N ASN A 393 12.99 -1.56 14.51
CA ASN A 393 13.02 -1.62 13.06
C ASN A 393 13.89 -0.50 12.49
N VAL A 394 14.46 -0.77 11.31
CA VAL A 394 15.17 0.23 10.51
C VAL A 394 14.42 0.43 9.20
N VAL A 395 13.96 1.65 8.96
CA VAL A 395 13.32 2.07 7.71
C VAL A 395 14.18 3.12 7.05
N ASP A 396 14.76 2.80 5.90
CA ASP A 396 15.75 3.63 5.22
C ASP A 396 15.48 3.73 3.71
N GLY A 397 15.72 4.93 3.14
CA GLY A 397 15.73 5.14 1.70
C GLY A 397 14.38 4.95 1.02
N THR A 398 13.31 5.44 1.60
CA THR A 398 11.95 5.28 1.08
C THR A 398 11.63 6.15 -0.14
N ASN A 399 12.63 6.82 -0.69
CA ASN A 399 12.62 7.51 -1.98
C ASN A 399 11.32 8.28 -2.33
N GLY A 400 10.92 9.17 -1.43
CA GLY A 400 9.77 10.05 -1.66
C GLY A 400 8.45 9.58 -1.05
N SER A 401 8.50 8.50 -0.28
CA SER A 401 7.37 7.99 0.47
C SER A 401 7.46 8.34 1.96
N ARG A 402 6.43 7.96 2.67
CA ARG A 402 6.35 8.02 4.12
C ARG A 402 7.17 6.90 4.72
N VAL A 403 7.90 7.18 5.79
CA VAL A 403 8.69 6.14 6.49
C VAL A 403 7.82 5.28 7.41
N VAL A 404 6.77 5.84 7.97
CA VAL A 404 5.73 5.12 8.69
C VAL A 404 4.37 5.78 8.46
N SER A 405 3.35 4.96 8.32
CA SER A 405 1.95 5.38 8.30
C SER A 405 1.18 4.57 9.33
N ILE A 406 0.51 5.26 10.25
CA ILE A 406 -0.46 4.70 11.20
C ILE A 406 -1.77 5.42 10.95
N GLU A 407 -2.77 4.72 10.46
CA GLU A 407 -3.94 5.37 9.87
C GLU A 407 -5.28 4.85 10.41
N GLN A 408 -6.30 5.65 10.16
CA GLN A 408 -7.72 5.32 10.32
C GLN A 408 -8.07 4.73 11.69
N SER A 409 -7.83 5.50 12.73
CA SER A 409 -8.20 5.13 14.10
C SER A 409 -7.57 3.82 14.60
N SER A 410 -6.38 3.47 14.13
CA SER A 410 -5.60 2.41 14.76
C SER A 410 -5.31 2.79 16.22
N GLN A 411 -5.45 1.83 17.14
CA GLN A 411 -5.41 2.11 18.56
C GLN A 411 -4.47 1.17 19.33
N ASP A 412 -4.07 1.61 20.53
CA ASP A 412 -3.20 0.86 21.43
C ASP A 412 -1.86 0.49 20.75
N VAL A 413 -1.22 1.50 20.15
CA VAL A 413 -0.01 1.32 19.33
C VAL A 413 1.21 1.82 20.10
N VAL A 414 2.24 1.00 20.15
CA VAL A 414 3.57 1.33 20.71
C VAL A 414 4.60 1.30 19.58
N VAL A 415 5.28 2.43 19.37
CA VAL A 415 6.39 2.58 18.41
C VAL A 415 7.64 2.91 19.22
N ARG A 416 8.57 1.96 19.38
CA ARG A 416 9.71 2.12 20.28
C ARG A 416 11.02 1.66 19.69
N GLY A 417 12.08 2.47 19.85
CA GLY A 417 13.44 2.08 19.51
C GLY A 417 13.69 1.90 18.02
N ASN A 418 12.86 2.49 17.17
CA ASN A 418 12.99 2.38 15.71
C ASN A 418 13.86 3.50 15.15
N THR A 419 14.47 3.24 13.99
CA THR A 419 15.13 4.26 13.18
C THR A 419 14.37 4.43 11.86
N PHE A 420 13.86 5.63 11.64
CA PHE A 420 13.16 6.04 10.43
C PHE A 420 13.96 7.13 9.75
N ARG A 421 14.57 6.85 8.59
CA ARG A 421 15.47 7.80 7.94
C ARG A 421 15.37 7.83 6.43
N ASN A 422 15.81 8.96 5.86
CA ASN A 422 15.90 9.20 4.43
C ASN A 422 14.57 9.03 3.69
N GLY A 423 13.46 9.29 4.37
CA GLY A 423 12.13 9.34 3.77
C GLY A 423 11.91 10.61 2.97
N GLY A 424 10.99 10.57 2.03
CA GLY A 424 10.69 11.73 1.20
C GLY A 424 9.68 12.69 1.82
N ARG A 425 8.75 12.19 2.65
CA ARG A 425 7.55 12.93 3.04
C ARG A 425 7.17 12.81 4.52
N GLY A 426 8.10 12.49 5.37
CA GLY A 426 7.86 12.32 6.81
C GLY A 426 7.04 11.08 7.14
N SER A 427 6.54 11.06 8.34
CA SER A 427 5.66 10.02 8.88
C SER A 427 4.22 10.54 8.94
N TRP A 428 3.26 9.65 8.69
CA TRP A 428 1.85 10.01 8.66
C TRP A 428 1.08 9.26 9.74
N ILE A 429 0.59 10.00 10.72
CA ILE A 429 -0.14 9.47 11.85
C ILE A 429 -1.56 10.04 11.80
N ASN A 430 -2.49 9.27 11.28
CA ASN A 430 -3.86 9.71 11.06
C ASN A 430 -4.80 9.13 12.10
N GLN A 431 -5.35 9.98 12.93
CA GLN A 431 -6.36 9.66 13.95
C GLN A 431 -5.97 8.50 14.88
N PRO A 432 -4.75 8.49 15.43
CA PRO A 432 -4.37 7.45 16.38
C PRO A 432 -5.15 7.57 17.68
N ARG A 433 -5.33 6.43 18.37
CA ARG A 433 -5.85 6.38 19.71
C ARG A 433 -4.94 5.56 20.61
N ASN A 434 -4.57 6.12 21.78
CA ASN A 434 -3.62 5.48 22.70
C ASN A 434 -2.29 5.12 21.97
N LEU A 435 -1.57 6.13 21.49
CA LEU A 435 -0.30 5.97 20.81
C LEU A 435 0.85 6.35 21.74
N LEU A 436 1.81 5.44 21.89
CA LEU A 436 3.12 5.73 22.47
C LEU A 436 4.19 5.68 21.38
N MET A 437 4.90 6.79 21.17
CA MET A 437 6.13 6.82 20.37
C MET A 437 7.30 7.17 21.28
N GLU A 438 8.22 6.23 21.47
CA GLU A 438 9.28 6.36 22.47
C GLU A 438 10.64 5.90 21.93
N ASP A 439 11.69 6.64 22.27
CA ASP A 439 13.08 6.30 21.95
C ASP A 439 13.34 6.03 20.44
N ASN A 440 12.55 6.64 19.56
CA ASN A 440 12.74 6.50 18.12
C ASN A 440 13.70 7.59 17.59
N VAL A 441 14.36 7.29 16.48
CA VAL A 441 15.12 8.26 15.68
C VAL A 441 14.37 8.54 14.40
N PHE A 442 14.06 9.81 14.15
CA PHE A 442 13.52 10.32 12.89
C PHE A 442 14.59 11.19 12.24
N GLU A 443 15.10 10.78 11.09
CA GLU A 443 16.24 11.42 10.46
C GLU A 443 16.01 11.68 8.98
N HIS A 444 16.02 12.96 8.60
CA HIS A 444 15.94 13.40 7.21
C HIS A 444 14.77 12.80 6.40
N ASN A 445 13.59 12.71 6.99
CA ASN A 445 12.43 12.09 6.34
C ASN A 445 11.65 13.03 5.43
N THR A 446 12.18 14.19 5.13
CA THR A 446 11.59 15.20 4.25
C THR A 446 12.47 15.48 3.04
N THR A 447 13.16 14.49 2.52
CA THR A 447 14.19 14.66 1.46
C THR A 447 13.63 15.20 0.14
N LYS A 448 12.37 14.92 -0.17
CA LYS A 448 11.67 15.44 -1.36
C LYS A 448 10.84 16.70 -1.10
N CYS A 449 10.89 17.20 0.11
CA CYS A 449 10.21 18.43 0.47
C CYS A 449 11.05 19.61 0.06
N GLU A 450 10.58 20.40 -0.88
CA GLU A 450 11.28 21.60 -1.31
C GLU A 450 11.01 22.75 -0.34
N ARG A 451 12.00 23.63 -0.17
CA ARG A 451 11.83 24.85 0.65
C ARG A 451 10.87 25.85 0.04
N ASP A 452 10.65 25.77 -1.27
CA ASP A 452 9.70 26.66 -1.94
C ASP A 452 8.27 26.27 -1.56
N PRO A 453 7.52 27.13 -0.85
CA PRO A 453 6.13 26.86 -0.51
C PRO A 453 5.23 26.59 -1.73
N LYS A 454 5.63 27.09 -2.91
CA LYS A 454 4.90 26.86 -4.16
C LYS A 454 5.13 25.47 -4.73
N ARG A 455 6.16 24.78 -4.29
CA ARG A 455 6.54 23.43 -4.73
C ARG A 455 6.48 22.40 -3.63
N GLY A 456 6.19 22.81 -2.42
CA GLY A 456 6.06 21.92 -1.27
C GLY A 456 4.92 20.92 -1.40
N ARG A 457 4.87 19.98 -0.45
CA ARG A 457 3.79 19.02 -0.38
C ARG A 457 2.44 19.71 -0.32
N ARG A 458 1.51 19.23 -1.13
CA ARG A 458 0.12 19.67 -1.10
C ARG A 458 -0.75 18.63 -0.43
N SER A 459 -1.71 19.09 0.33
CA SER A 459 -2.79 18.23 0.78
C SER A 459 -3.57 17.72 -0.43
N PHE A 460 -3.75 16.42 -0.50
CA PHE A 460 -4.61 15.81 -1.51
C PHE A 460 -6.07 16.30 -1.42
N VAL A 461 -6.53 16.58 -0.20
CA VAL A 461 -7.91 16.99 0.06
C VAL A 461 -8.11 18.49 -0.19
N THR A 462 -7.20 19.33 0.32
CA THR A 462 -7.37 20.79 0.27
C THR A 462 -6.64 21.45 -0.89
N GLY A 463 -5.62 20.81 -1.44
CA GLY A 463 -4.70 21.39 -2.41
C GLY A 463 -3.79 22.48 -1.84
N GLU A 464 -3.85 22.73 -0.53
CA GLU A 464 -3.02 23.69 0.16
C GLU A 464 -1.64 23.12 0.48
N TYR A 465 -0.63 23.98 0.57
CA TYR A 465 0.70 23.55 0.98
C TYR A 465 0.72 23.22 2.47
N GLU A 466 1.20 22.02 2.77
CA GLU A 466 1.46 21.61 4.14
C GLU A 466 2.88 21.99 4.54
N GLU A 467 3.05 22.39 5.78
CA GLU A 467 4.37 22.58 6.34
C GLU A 467 5.03 21.23 6.62
N TYR A 468 6.25 21.06 6.13
CA TYR A 468 6.94 19.78 6.25
C TYR A 468 7.44 19.51 7.66
N ALA A 469 7.11 18.31 8.15
CA ALA A 469 7.56 17.80 9.43
C ALA A 469 8.09 16.36 9.29
N GLU A 470 8.94 15.96 10.21
CA GLU A 470 9.35 14.54 10.32
C GLU A 470 8.15 13.65 10.65
N VAL A 471 7.21 14.15 11.47
CA VAL A 471 5.98 13.45 11.86
C VAL A 471 4.78 14.37 11.79
N TYR A 472 3.73 13.91 11.10
CA TYR A 472 2.43 14.59 10.96
C TYR A 472 1.35 13.85 11.73
N PHE A 473 0.61 14.57 12.56
CA PHE A 473 -0.64 14.10 13.15
C PHE A 473 -1.81 14.72 12.41
N THR A 474 -2.69 13.90 11.85
CA THR A 474 -3.74 14.34 10.94
C THR A 474 -5.13 13.82 11.31
N THR A 475 -6.16 14.45 10.77
CA THR A 475 -7.58 14.15 11.06
C THR A 475 -8.42 14.04 9.79
N TYR A 476 -7.77 13.70 8.65
CA TYR A 476 -8.43 13.83 7.35
C TYR A 476 -9.57 12.87 7.07
N GLU A 477 -9.78 11.82 7.82
CA GLU A 477 -10.67 10.78 7.29
C GLU A 477 -11.80 10.46 8.24
N VAL A 478 -11.99 10.25 9.33
CA VAL A 478 -13.13 9.65 10.05
C VAL A 478 -13.96 10.68 10.82
N ASP A 479 -13.63 10.93 12.05
CA ASP A 479 -14.41 11.81 12.92
C ASP A 479 -13.68 13.13 13.26
N GLY A 480 -12.53 13.34 12.65
CA GLY A 480 -11.74 14.55 12.86
C GLY A 480 -11.03 14.61 14.22
N THR A 481 -10.93 13.52 14.96
CA THR A 481 -10.34 13.50 16.30
C THR A 481 -9.25 12.44 16.45
N TYR A 482 -8.31 12.69 17.35
CA TYR A 482 -7.30 11.73 17.83
C TYR A 482 -6.94 12.03 19.28
N GLY A 483 -6.31 11.09 19.98
CA GLY A 483 -5.99 11.38 21.36
C GLY A 483 -5.25 10.30 22.13
N ASN A 484 -4.89 10.67 23.38
CA ASN A 484 -4.03 9.87 24.24
C ASN A 484 -2.70 9.54 23.53
N VAL A 485 -1.97 10.58 23.14
CA VAL A 485 -0.68 10.44 22.42
C VAL A 485 0.45 10.84 23.35
N LEU A 486 1.38 9.93 23.57
CA LEU A 486 2.62 10.20 24.31
C LEU A 486 3.81 10.08 23.37
N LEU A 487 4.54 11.20 23.20
CA LEU A 487 5.78 11.28 22.43
C LEU A 487 6.91 11.52 23.44
N ARG A 488 7.74 10.49 23.67
CA ARG A 488 8.75 10.55 24.71
C ARG A 488 10.14 10.15 24.20
N ASN A 489 11.14 10.96 24.53
CA ASN A 489 12.56 10.68 24.28
C ASN A 489 12.90 10.38 22.80
N ASN A 490 12.08 10.80 21.85
CA ASN A 490 12.41 10.63 20.44
C ASN A 490 13.49 11.65 20.04
N ARG A 491 14.33 11.24 19.10
CA ARG A 491 15.35 12.10 18.50
C ARG A 491 14.94 12.47 17.09
N PHE A 492 14.90 13.79 16.82
CA PHE A 492 14.60 14.33 15.51
C PHE A 492 15.85 14.98 14.91
N ILE A 493 16.31 14.46 13.78
CA ILE A 493 17.41 15.02 13.00
C ILE A 493 16.78 15.50 11.70
N SER A 494 16.18 16.68 11.77
CA SER A 494 15.45 17.25 10.64
C SER A 494 16.41 17.62 9.51
N GLY A 495 16.06 17.26 8.31
CA GLY A 495 16.76 17.68 7.10
C GLY A 495 16.51 19.15 6.80
N PRO A 496 17.23 19.72 5.82
CA PRO A 496 17.14 21.15 5.49
C PRO A 496 15.76 21.58 5.00
N ASN A 497 14.93 20.67 4.62
CA ASN A 497 13.57 20.89 4.10
C ASN A 497 12.49 20.78 5.17
N ALA A 498 12.77 20.18 6.31
CA ALA A 498 11.81 20.12 7.41
C ALA A 498 11.70 21.48 8.09
N LYS A 499 10.51 21.97 8.25
CA LYS A 499 10.23 23.18 9.04
C LYS A 499 10.00 22.86 10.51
N HIS A 500 9.49 21.69 10.79
CA HIS A 500 9.13 21.25 12.13
C HIS A 500 9.55 19.78 12.35
N ALA A 501 9.87 19.42 13.58
CA ALA A 501 10.01 18.04 13.96
C ALA A 501 8.66 17.32 13.92
N MET A 502 7.62 18.01 14.38
CA MET A 502 6.25 17.47 14.46
C MET A 502 5.23 18.56 14.11
N THR A 503 4.12 18.15 13.49
CA THR A 503 2.94 18.99 13.28
C THR A 503 1.68 18.26 13.73
N PHE A 504 0.74 19.02 14.26
CA PHE A 504 -0.51 18.51 14.82
C PHE A 504 -1.69 19.27 14.19
N MET A 505 -2.55 18.55 13.48
CA MET A 505 -3.81 19.15 13.04
C MET A 505 -4.76 19.34 14.23
N PRO A 506 -5.71 20.29 14.14
CA PRO A 506 -6.76 20.45 15.14
C PRO A 506 -7.55 19.14 15.36
N GLY A 507 -8.07 18.95 16.57
CA GLY A 507 -8.86 17.76 16.94
C GLY A 507 -8.11 16.77 17.84
N GLY A 508 -6.85 17.04 18.17
CA GLY A 508 -6.09 16.24 19.13
C GLY A 508 -6.44 16.54 20.58
N THR A 509 -6.53 15.50 21.41
CA THR A 509 -6.79 15.60 22.86
C THR A 509 -5.76 14.78 23.63
N ASN A 510 -5.38 15.25 24.81
CA ASN A 510 -4.42 14.57 25.70
C ASN A 510 -3.13 14.16 24.97
N ILE A 511 -2.43 15.16 24.42
CA ILE A 511 -1.14 14.99 23.76
C ILE A 511 -0.04 15.40 24.73
N VAL A 512 0.85 14.48 25.04
CA VAL A 512 2.01 14.71 25.92
C VAL A 512 3.30 14.57 25.13
N ILE A 513 4.16 15.60 25.18
CA ILE A 513 5.46 15.66 24.50
C ILE A 513 6.52 15.83 25.59
N GLN A 514 7.39 14.85 25.75
CA GLN A 514 8.35 14.82 26.85
C GLN A 514 9.74 14.34 26.41
N GLY A 515 10.79 15.08 26.75
CA GLY A 515 12.17 14.64 26.56
C GLY A 515 12.60 14.41 25.10
N ASN A 516 11.80 14.85 24.13
CA ASN A 516 12.18 14.77 22.72
C ASN A 516 13.24 15.82 22.39
N ARG A 517 14.15 15.51 21.47
CA ARG A 517 15.30 16.36 21.13
C ARG A 517 15.70 16.25 19.65
#